data_157dc3de0f14a86b7c24ac366c1d4530
#
_entry.id   157dc3de0f14a86b7c24ac366c1d4530
#
_cell.length_a   1.000
_cell.length_b   1.000
_cell.length_c   1.000
_cell.angle_alpha   90.00
_cell.angle_beta   90.00
_cell.angle_gamma   90.00
#
_symmetry.space_group_name_H-M   'P 1'
#
loop_
_entity.id
_entity.type
_entity.pdbx_description
1 polymer ?
#
loop_
_entity_poly.entity_id
_entity_poly.type
_entity_poly.pdbx_seq_one_letter_code
_entity_poly.pdbx_strand_id
1 'polypeptide(L)'
;MPSQVFSGTIPALMTPCGPDRRPDFDALVKMGKHLVGAGMSGLVYCGSMGDWPLLTIEQRMEGVERLAKAGLPVVVGTGAQNTEQAAALARHAKENGARGLMIIPRVLSRGSSTAAQRGHFARVLKAAVDLPSVIYNSPYYGFQTRAELFFELRKEFPHLVGFMEFGGAESLSYAAEHIAGRSDDIALMVGVDTQVFHGFVNCGACGAITGIGNVFPHEALRLVELCERAAKGDFKARRLALELESAFEPLSVFDEGVDLVLYFKRLMTLVGHDEYALHLNDFDALSPSQESMAKRRFITFRAWYASWPGAKD
;
A
#
# COMPACT_ATOMS: atom_id res chain seq x y z
N MET A 1 8.64 -2.09 20.43
CA MET A 1 7.54 -1.42 19.72
C MET A 1 7.68 -1.69 18.24
N PRO A 2 6.60 -1.91 17.49
CA PRO A 2 6.65 -2.03 16.03
C PRO A 2 7.41 -0.84 15.43
N SER A 3 8.06 -1.04 14.29
CA SER A 3 8.80 0.04 13.63
C SER A 3 7.86 1.22 13.36
N GLN A 4 8.24 2.44 13.80
CA GLN A 4 7.47 3.67 13.52
C GLN A 4 7.27 3.93 12.02
N VAL A 5 8.08 3.30 11.16
CA VAL A 5 7.97 3.41 9.71
C VAL A 5 6.71 2.72 9.19
N PHE A 6 6.32 1.61 9.82
CA PHE A 6 5.19 0.77 9.42
C PHE A 6 4.05 0.88 10.42
N SER A 7 3.50 2.09 10.57
CA SER A 7 2.36 2.37 11.45
C SER A 7 1.49 3.49 10.89
N GLY A 8 0.23 3.56 11.31
CA GLY A 8 -0.72 4.56 10.86
C GLY A 8 -1.20 4.35 9.43
N THR A 9 -1.53 5.42 8.73
CA THR A 9 -2.10 5.38 7.37
C THR A 9 -1.05 5.75 6.34
N ILE A 10 -0.77 4.85 5.39
CA ILE A 10 0.29 5.00 4.39
C ILE A 10 -0.32 4.78 3.00
N PRO A 11 -0.56 5.82 2.18
CA PRO A 11 -1.09 5.64 0.84
C PRO A 11 -0.06 5.01 -0.11
N ALA A 12 -0.53 4.10 -0.95
CA ALA A 12 0.23 3.55 -2.06
C ALA A 12 0.11 4.51 -3.25
N LEU A 13 1.15 5.29 -3.51
CA LEU A 13 1.16 6.30 -4.57
C LEU A 13 0.97 5.69 -5.94
N MET A 14 0.10 6.32 -6.74
CA MET A 14 0.00 6.08 -8.17
C MET A 14 1.03 6.95 -8.91
N THR A 15 1.44 6.50 -10.10
CA THR A 15 2.34 7.27 -10.97
C THR A 15 1.51 8.13 -11.93
N PRO A 16 1.49 9.48 -11.80
CA PRO A 16 0.93 10.34 -12.81
C PRO A 16 1.81 10.34 -14.05
N CYS A 17 1.26 10.63 -15.22
CA CYS A 17 2.03 10.73 -16.44
C CYS A 17 1.62 11.91 -17.32
N GLY A 18 2.59 12.44 -18.04
CA GLY A 18 2.41 13.52 -19.00
C GLY A 18 1.76 13.06 -20.32
N PRO A 19 1.54 14.00 -21.26
CA PRO A 19 1.00 13.69 -22.58
C PRO A 19 1.89 12.74 -23.41
N ASP A 20 3.18 12.69 -23.11
CA ASP A 20 4.18 11.79 -23.72
C ASP A 20 4.18 10.38 -23.10
N ARG A 21 3.23 10.11 -22.17
CA ARG A 21 3.11 8.85 -21.44
C ARG A 21 4.31 8.50 -20.56
N ARG A 22 5.15 9.50 -20.25
CA ARG A 22 6.21 9.35 -19.26
C ARG A 22 5.73 9.78 -17.87
N PRO A 23 6.34 9.22 -16.81
CA PRO A 23 6.02 9.63 -15.45
C PRO A 23 6.20 11.14 -15.25
N ASP A 24 5.22 11.79 -14.64
CA ASP A 24 5.33 13.17 -14.16
C ASP A 24 5.77 13.15 -12.69
N PHE A 25 7.08 13.23 -12.48
CA PHE A 25 7.64 13.18 -11.13
C PHE A 25 7.40 14.46 -10.32
N ASP A 26 7.15 15.60 -10.95
CA ASP A 26 6.82 16.83 -10.23
C ASP A 26 5.39 16.74 -9.67
N ALA A 27 4.45 16.21 -10.44
CA ALA A 27 3.11 15.89 -9.97
C ALA A 27 3.13 14.80 -8.88
N LEU A 28 3.96 13.77 -9.02
CA LEU A 28 4.16 12.73 -8.00
C LEU A 28 4.61 13.32 -6.67
N VAL A 29 5.64 14.18 -6.68
CA VAL A 29 6.16 14.85 -5.48
C VAL A 29 5.11 15.80 -4.87
N LYS A 30 4.37 16.53 -5.71
CA LYS A 30 3.27 17.41 -5.26
C LYS A 30 2.21 16.62 -4.52
N MET A 31 1.79 15.47 -5.07
CA MET A 31 0.84 14.57 -4.42
C MET A 31 1.39 14.01 -3.10
N GLY A 32 2.63 13.55 -3.08
CA GLY A 32 3.28 13.08 -1.85
C GLY A 32 3.28 14.14 -0.75
N LYS A 33 3.58 15.40 -1.07
CA LYS A 33 3.52 16.54 -0.13
C LYS A 33 2.08 16.79 0.36
N HIS A 34 1.10 16.71 -0.54
CA HIS A 34 -0.33 16.87 -0.19
C HIS A 34 -0.76 15.81 0.83
N LEU A 35 -0.45 14.54 0.58
CA LEU A 35 -0.85 13.44 1.45
C LEU A 35 -0.16 13.48 2.82
N VAL A 36 1.15 13.74 2.86
CA VAL A 36 1.87 13.92 4.14
C VAL A 36 1.35 15.16 4.89
N GLY A 37 1.07 16.26 4.17
CA GLY A 37 0.45 17.45 4.75
C GLY A 37 -0.97 17.22 5.30
N ALA A 38 -1.71 16.25 4.77
CA ALA A 38 -3.00 15.83 5.30
C ALA A 38 -2.89 14.97 6.58
N GLY A 39 -1.69 14.46 6.91
CA GLY A 39 -1.44 13.65 8.11
C GLY A 39 -1.07 12.18 7.85
N MET A 40 -0.84 11.79 6.59
CA MET A 40 -0.38 10.44 6.29
C MET A 40 1.00 10.17 6.91
N SER A 41 1.17 8.98 7.51
CA SER A 41 2.39 8.62 8.25
C SER A 41 3.60 8.37 7.36
N GLY A 42 3.36 8.01 6.11
CA GLY A 42 4.36 7.71 5.10
C GLY A 42 3.74 7.56 3.73
N LEU A 43 4.52 7.16 2.76
CA LEU A 43 4.09 6.93 1.38
C LEU A 43 4.71 5.62 0.88
N VAL A 44 3.96 4.77 0.19
CA VAL A 44 4.57 3.66 -0.57
C VAL A 44 4.68 4.07 -2.03
N TYR A 45 5.85 3.87 -2.63
CA TYR A 45 6.06 4.04 -4.07
C TYR A 45 6.63 2.78 -4.71
N CYS A 46 6.34 2.56 -5.98
CA CYS A 46 6.62 1.32 -6.72
C CYS A 46 5.93 0.07 -6.14
N GLY A 47 4.77 0.23 -5.50
CA GLY A 47 3.80 -0.84 -5.27
C GLY A 47 2.95 -1.09 -6.52
N SER A 48 1.97 -2.00 -6.44
CA SER A 48 1.03 -2.31 -7.55
C SER A 48 0.27 -1.07 -8.01
N MET A 49 -0.18 -0.23 -7.08
CA MET A 49 -0.83 1.04 -7.37
C MET A 49 0.06 2.02 -8.15
N GLY A 50 1.37 1.93 -7.99
CA GLY A 50 2.36 2.78 -8.67
C GLY A 50 2.71 2.32 -10.08
N ASP A 51 2.04 1.32 -10.62
CA ASP A 51 2.29 0.76 -11.96
C ASP A 51 3.74 0.28 -12.17
N TRP A 52 4.38 -0.25 -11.11
CA TRP A 52 5.79 -0.64 -11.18
C TRP A 52 6.16 -1.55 -12.37
N PRO A 53 5.28 -2.44 -12.87
CA PRO A 53 5.62 -3.26 -14.04
C PRO A 53 5.71 -2.49 -15.36
N LEU A 54 5.09 -1.30 -15.42
CA LEU A 54 5.07 -0.44 -16.60
C LEU A 54 6.20 0.59 -16.61
N LEU A 55 6.93 0.72 -15.51
CA LEU A 55 8.04 1.66 -15.35
C LEU A 55 9.37 0.96 -15.65
N THR A 56 10.28 1.67 -16.33
CA THR A 56 11.66 1.21 -16.43
C THR A 56 12.35 1.27 -15.06
N ILE A 57 13.46 0.57 -14.91
CA ILE A 57 14.25 0.60 -13.66
C ILE A 57 14.71 2.03 -13.35
N GLU A 58 15.15 2.78 -14.35
CA GLU A 58 15.60 4.17 -14.24
C GLU A 58 14.46 5.09 -13.79
N GLN A 59 13.26 4.93 -14.36
CA GLN A 59 12.08 5.69 -13.96
C GLN A 59 11.67 5.40 -12.50
N ARG A 60 11.74 4.13 -12.08
CA ARG A 60 11.48 3.77 -10.69
C ARG A 60 12.49 4.39 -9.74
N MET A 61 13.78 4.34 -10.09
CA MET A 61 14.85 4.95 -9.31
C MET A 61 14.70 6.46 -9.24
N GLU A 62 14.43 7.14 -10.36
CA GLU A 62 14.21 8.58 -10.39
C GLU A 62 13.02 9.00 -9.50
N GLY A 63 11.88 8.30 -9.57
CA GLY A 63 10.73 8.61 -8.71
C GLY A 63 11.07 8.50 -7.22
N VAL A 64 11.80 7.45 -6.82
CA VAL A 64 12.28 7.30 -5.43
C VAL A 64 13.19 8.44 -5.02
N GLU A 65 14.17 8.80 -5.86
CA GLU A 65 15.07 9.93 -5.60
C GLU A 65 14.33 11.26 -5.44
N ARG A 66 13.36 11.55 -6.33
CA ARG A 66 12.57 12.78 -6.28
C ARG A 66 11.76 12.90 -4.99
N LEU A 67 11.10 11.80 -4.58
CA LEU A 67 10.35 11.76 -3.33
C LEU A 67 11.25 11.93 -2.11
N ALA A 68 12.37 11.20 -2.05
CA ALA A 68 13.31 11.26 -0.94
C ALA A 68 14.01 12.64 -0.83
N LYS A 69 14.45 13.22 -1.96
CA LYS A 69 15.03 14.59 -2.02
C LYS A 69 14.04 15.67 -1.57
N ALA A 70 12.74 15.43 -1.77
CA ALA A 70 11.70 16.31 -1.26
C ALA A 70 11.44 16.19 0.26
N GLY A 71 12.18 15.32 0.95
CA GLY A 71 12.05 15.06 2.39
C GLY A 71 10.84 14.19 2.76
N LEU A 72 10.25 13.50 1.81
CA LEU A 72 9.05 12.68 2.02
C LEU A 72 9.41 11.31 2.61
N PRO A 73 8.61 10.78 3.56
CA PRO A 73 8.86 9.49 4.21
C PRO A 73 8.43 8.33 3.31
N VAL A 74 9.25 7.98 2.31
CA VAL A 74 8.91 6.97 1.31
C VAL A 74 9.36 5.57 1.71
N VAL A 75 8.44 4.61 1.60
CA VAL A 75 8.68 3.17 1.61
C VAL A 75 8.69 2.68 0.16
N VAL A 76 9.68 1.89 -0.22
CA VAL A 76 9.90 1.52 -1.62
C VAL A 76 9.52 0.08 -1.90
N GLY A 77 8.67 -0.15 -2.90
CA GLY A 77 8.39 -1.45 -3.45
C GLY A 77 9.53 -1.95 -4.33
N THR A 78 10.02 -3.17 -4.07
CA THR A 78 11.17 -3.76 -4.79
C THR A 78 10.77 -4.81 -5.82
N GLY A 79 9.51 -4.79 -6.27
CA GLY A 79 8.97 -5.80 -7.20
C GLY A 79 9.83 -5.98 -8.45
N ALA A 80 10.21 -7.23 -8.76
CA ALA A 80 10.91 -7.59 -9.99
C ALA A 80 10.79 -9.09 -10.28
N GLN A 81 10.93 -9.45 -11.54
CA GLN A 81 11.08 -10.84 -11.96
C GLN A 81 12.51 -11.37 -11.70
N ASN A 82 13.49 -10.51 -11.79
CA ASN A 82 14.90 -10.81 -11.57
C ASN A 82 15.31 -10.40 -10.16
N THR A 83 15.90 -11.33 -9.41
CA THR A 83 16.34 -11.12 -8.02
C THR A 83 17.42 -10.03 -7.91
N GLU A 84 18.36 -9.95 -8.86
CA GLU A 84 19.40 -8.92 -8.83
C GLU A 84 18.85 -7.53 -9.10
N GLN A 85 17.81 -7.41 -9.94
CA GLN A 85 17.09 -6.15 -10.11
C GLN A 85 16.40 -5.72 -8.82
N ALA A 86 15.68 -6.64 -8.15
CA ALA A 86 15.06 -6.34 -6.85
C ALA A 86 16.10 -5.91 -5.80
N ALA A 87 17.24 -6.57 -5.76
CA ALA A 87 18.34 -6.21 -4.87
C ALA A 87 18.98 -4.86 -5.21
N ALA A 88 19.10 -4.52 -6.50
CA ALA A 88 19.58 -3.22 -6.95
C ALA A 88 18.63 -2.09 -6.55
N LEU A 89 17.31 -2.29 -6.70
CA LEU A 89 16.29 -1.35 -6.26
C LEU A 89 16.30 -1.14 -4.73
N ALA A 90 16.50 -2.22 -3.97
CA ALA A 90 16.61 -2.13 -2.50
C ALA A 90 17.85 -1.34 -2.07
N ARG A 91 19.00 -1.58 -2.70
CA ARG A 91 20.23 -0.81 -2.46
C ARG A 91 20.05 0.66 -2.79
N HIS A 92 19.52 0.95 -3.96
CA HIS A 92 19.23 2.31 -4.41
C HIS A 92 18.29 3.05 -3.44
N ALA A 93 17.22 2.39 -2.97
CA ALA A 93 16.30 2.96 -1.99
C ALA A 93 17.03 3.35 -0.69
N LYS A 94 17.89 2.48 -0.17
CA LYS A 94 18.71 2.75 1.01
C LYS A 94 19.67 3.92 0.80
N GLU A 95 20.40 3.94 -0.31
CA GLU A 95 21.38 4.98 -0.66
C GLU A 95 20.74 6.36 -0.83
N ASN A 96 19.47 6.41 -1.22
CA ASN A 96 18.71 7.65 -1.42
C ASN A 96 17.84 8.05 -0.20
N GLY A 97 17.97 7.37 0.94
CA GLY A 97 17.32 7.77 2.19
C GLY A 97 15.84 7.39 2.30
N ALA A 98 15.40 6.35 1.59
CA ALA A 98 14.09 5.74 1.83
C ALA A 98 13.93 5.33 3.30
N ARG A 99 12.71 5.38 3.82
CA ARG A 99 12.41 5.05 5.22
C ARG A 99 12.24 3.54 5.44
N GLY A 100 11.94 2.78 4.40
CA GLY A 100 11.74 1.34 4.49
C GLY A 100 11.54 0.68 3.14
N LEU A 101 11.45 -0.65 3.15
CA LEU A 101 11.14 -1.46 1.98
C LEU A 101 9.86 -2.26 2.16
N MET A 102 9.11 -2.37 1.09
CA MET A 102 8.02 -3.32 0.92
C MET A 102 8.47 -4.37 -0.10
N ILE A 103 8.76 -5.57 0.37
CA ILE A 103 9.38 -6.62 -0.42
C ILE A 103 8.31 -7.63 -0.84
N ILE A 104 8.12 -7.81 -2.14
CA ILE A 104 7.22 -8.83 -2.68
C ILE A 104 7.97 -10.09 -3.09
N PRO A 105 7.27 -11.23 -3.18
CA PRO A 105 7.83 -12.45 -3.78
C PRO A 105 8.35 -12.18 -5.19
N ARG A 106 9.26 -13.03 -5.64
CA ARG A 106 9.69 -13.01 -7.04
C ARG A 106 8.51 -13.31 -7.96
N VAL A 107 8.16 -12.38 -8.82
CA VAL A 107 7.01 -12.46 -9.71
C VAL A 107 7.40 -13.20 -11.00
N LEU A 108 6.82 -14.37 -11.23
CA LEU A 108 7.03 -15.17 -12.43
C LEU A 108 5.68 -15.63 -13.00
N SER A 109 5.64 -15.89 -14.30
CA SER A 109 4.47 -16.49 -14.96
C SER A 109 4.18 -17.92 -14.51
N ARG A 110 5.06 -18.51 -13.73
CA ARG A 110 4.97 -19.85 -13.14
C ARG A 110 5.32 -19.81 -11.66
N GLY A 111 4.83 -20.75 -10.88
CA GLY A 111 5.19 -20.87 -9.47
C GLY A 111 6.69 -21.07 -9.26
N SER A 112 7.16 -20.77 -8.07
CA SER A 112 8.52 -21.05 -7.62
C SER A 112 8.50 -21.74 -6.25
N SER A 113 9.57 -22.49 -5.96
CA SER A 113 9.70 -23.19 -4.68
C SER A 113 9.93 -22.22 -3.52
N THR A 114 9.59 -22.65 -2.31
CA THR A 114 9.87 -21.88 -1.08
C THR A 114 11.37 -21.55 -0.96
N ALA A 115 12.26 -22.50 -1.30
CA ALA A 115 13.69 -22.27 -1.30
C ALA A 115 14.14 -21.18 -2.27
N ALA A 116 13.55 -21.13 -3.48
CA ALA A 116 13.83 -20.08 -4.45
C ALA A 116 13.33 -18.70 -3.97
N GLN A 117 12.15 -18.64 -3.34
CA GLN A 117 11.61 -17.41 -2.76
C GLN A 117 12.44 -16.97 -1.54
N ARG A 118 12.84 -17.90 -0.69
CA ARG A 118 13.78 -17.59 0.41
C ARG A 118 15.06 -16.94 -0.09
N GLY A 119 15.68 -17.52 -1.13
CA GLY A 119 16.86 -16.94 -1.76
C GLY A 119 16.64 -15.53 -2.30
N HIS A 120 15.47 -15.29 -2.91
CA HIS A 120 15.06 -13.96 -3.39
C HIS A 120 14.94 -12.95 -2.24
N PHE A 121 14.17 -13.26 -1.20
CA PHE A 121 14.00 -12.39 -0.04
C PHE A 121 15.32 -12.09 0.66
N ALA A 122 16.13 -13.14 0.91
CA ALA A 122 17.45 -12.98 1.54
C ALA A 122 18.37 -12.06 0.73
N ARG A 123 18.37 -12.19 -0.60
CA ARG A 123 19.18 -11.34 -1.48
C ARG A 123 18.78 -9.87 -1.43
N VAL A 124 17.47 -9.60 -1.42
CA VAL A 124 16.92 -8.24 -1.30
C VAL A 124 17.22 -7.63 0.07
N LEU A 125 16.95 -8.37 1.15
CA LEU A 125 17.23 -7.94 2.52
C LEU A 125 18.71 -7.65 2.74
N LYS A 126 19.61 -8.52 2.23
CA LYS A 126 21.06 -8.33 2.29
C LYS A 126 21.54 -7.07 1.54
N ALA A 127 20.83 -6.67 0.47
CA ALA A 127 21.20 -5.48 -0.30
C ALA A 127 20.89 -4.16 0.41
N ALA A 128 20.00 -4.18 1.42
CA ALA A 128 19.58 -3.00 2.18
C ALA A 128 19.59 -3.26 3.69
N VAL A 129 20.70 -3.80 4.21
CA VAL A 129 20.90 -4.05 5.64
C VAL A 129 20.57 -2.79 6.45
N ASP A 130 19.93 -2.96 7.60
CA ASP A 130 19.48 -1.91 8.53
C ASP A 130 18.30 -1.04 8.04
N LEU A 131 17.86 -1.16 6.78
CA LEU A 131 16.67 -0.47 6.32
C LEU A 131 15.42 -1.28 6.75
N PRO A 132 14.52 -0.73 7.59
CA PRO A 132 13.32 -1.43 8.02
C PRO A 132 12.54 -1.97 6.83
N SER A 133 12.18 -3.24 6.87
CA SER A 133 11.55 -3.93 5.74
C SER A 133 10.35 -4.74 6.19
N VAL A 134 9.32 -4.82 5.34
CA VAL A 134 8.19 -5.73 5.48
C VAL A 134 8.10 -6.65 4.28
N ILE A 135 7.66 -7.89 4.49
CA ILE A 135 7.22 -8.74 3.39
C ILE A 135 5.77 -8.41 3.09
N TYR A 136 5.50 -8.12 1.83
CA TYR A 136 4.15 -7.92 1.32
C TYR A 136 3.63 -9.24 0.75
N ASN A 137 2.63 -9.79 1.42
CA ASN A 137 1.94 -11.00 1.03
C ASN A 137 0.64 -10.65 0.31
N SER A 138 0.50 -11.17 -0.91
CA SER A 138 -0.69 -10.92 -1.73
C SER A 138 -0.98 -12.13 -2.63
N PRO A 139 -2.25 -12.48 -2.82
CA PRO A 139 -2.63 -13.55 -3.74
C PRO A 139 -2.21 -13.29 -5.19
N TYR A 140 -2.01 -12.03 -5.58
CA TYR A 140 -1.62 -11.65 -6.94
C TYR A 140 -0.22 -12.10 -7.36
N TYR A 141 0.65 -12.40 -6.39
CA TYR A 141 2.04 -12.73 -6.71
C TYR A 141 2.31 -14.23 -6.83
N GLY A 142 1.28 -15.07 -6.70
CA GLY A 142 1.39 -16.52 -6.90
C GLY A 142 2.27 -17.25 -5.90
N PHE A 143 2.62 -16.61 -4.78
CA PHE A 143 3.34 -17.20 -3.66
C PHE A 143 2.89 -16.58 -2.35
N GLN A 144 2.55 -17.44 -1.39
CA GLN A 144 2.18 -17.02 -0.04
C GLN A 144 3.34 -17.30 0.92
N THR A 145 3.81 -16.26 1.56
CA THR A 145 4.81 -16.35 2.63
C THR A 145 4.12 -16.83 3.91
N ARG A 146 4.59 -17.96 4.45
CA ARG A 146 4.11 -18.53 5.71
C ARG A 146 5.06 -18.20 6.85
N ALA A 147 4.59 -18.39 8.08
CA ALA A 147 5.29 -18.03 9.30
C ALA A 147 6.72 -18.63 9.38
N GLU A 148 6.88 -19.89 8.96
CA GLU A 148 8.17 -20.57 8.99
C GLU A 148 9.22 -19.81 8.17
N LEU A 149 8.87 -19.44 6.92
CA LEU A 149 9.77 -18.69 6.04
C LEU A 149 10.04 -17.28 6.58
N PHE A 150 9.01 -16.61 7.11
CA PHE A 150 9.17 -15.30 7.70
C PHE A 150 10.17 -15.30 8.87
N PHE A 151 10.02 -16.23 9.81
CA PHE A 151 10.91 -16.31 10.97
C PHE A 151 12.32 -16.82 10.63
N GLU A 152 12.46 -17.70 9.65
CA GLU A 152 13.77 -18.09 9.12
C GLU A 152 14.52 -16.85 8.58
N LEU A 153 13.85 -16.02 7.78
CA LEU A 153 14.43 -14.79 7.24
C LEU A 153 14.71 -13.76 8.34
N ARG A 154 13.77 -13.55 9.25
CA ARG A 154 13.94 -12.58 10.34
C ARG A 154 15.10 -12.91 11.27
N LYS A 155 15.37 -14.19 11.52
CA LYS A 155 16.52 -14.62 12.30
C LYS A 155 17.85 -14.19 11.66
N GLU A 156 17.93 -14.21 10.33
CA GLU A 156 19.12 -13.81 9.57
C GLU A 156 19.15 -12.27 9.34
N PHE A 157 17.98 -11.66 9.20
CA PHE A 157 17.80 -10.24 8.87
C PHE A 157 16.89 -9.54 9.89
N PRO A 158 17.40 -9.08 11.05
CA PRO A 158 16.59 -8.47 12.11
C PRO A 158 15.82 -7.20 11.67
N HIS A 159 16.26 -6.54 10.59
CA HIS A 159 15.57 -5.39 9.99
C HIS A 159 14.33 -5.78 9.14
N LEU A 160 14.01 -7.08 9.03
CA LEU A 160 12.69 -7.53 8.63
C LEU A 160 11.76 -7.37 9.82
N VAL A 161 11.06 -6.22 9.90
CA VAL A 161 10.34 -5.74 11.08
C VAL A 161 8.83 -5.95 11.01
N GLY A 162 8.30 -6.49 9.91
CA GLY A 162 6.86 -6.65 9.79
C GLY A 162 6.39 -7.42 8.58
N PHE A 163 5.07 -7.55 8.53
CA PHE A 163 4.35 -8.29 7.52
C PHE A 163 3.14 -7.47 7.04
N MET A 164 3.00 -7.29 5.76
CA MET A 164 1.84 -6.66 5.14
C MET A 164 1.00 -7.74 4.47
N GLU A 165 -0.26 -7.82 4.85
CA GLU A 165 -1.19 -8.80 4.28
C GLU A 165 -2.26 -8.11 3.43
N PHE A 166 -2.37 -8.52 2.17
CA PHE A 166 -3.38 -8.06 1.22
C PHE A 166 -4.56 -9.04 1.07
N GLY A 167 -4.49 -10.21 1.66
CA GLY A 167 -5.58 -11.18 1.63
C GLY A 167 -6.80 -10.74 2.44
N GLY A 168 -7.88 -11.50 2.33
CA GLY A 168 -9.10 -11.28 3.12
C GLY A 168 -8.92 -11.60 4.60
N ALA A 169 -10.02 -11.59 5.34
CA ALA A 169 -10.05 -11.76 6.79
C ALA A 169 -9.32 -13.02 7.29
N GLU A 170 -9.43 -14.14 6.58
CA GLU A 170 -8.73 -15.38 6.92
C GLU A 170 -7.20 -15.23 6.88
N SER A 171 -6.69 -14.59 5.83
CA SER A 171 -5.25 -14.35 5.67
C SER A 171 -4.71 -13.40 6.72
N LEU A 172 -5.46 -12.34 7.05
CA LEU A 172 -5.12 -11.40 8.11
C LEU A 172 -5.12 -12.07 9.49
N SER A 173 -6.11 -12.92 9.77
CA SER A 173 -6.17 -13.71 11.02
C SER A 173 -4.96 -14.65 11.11
N TYR A 174 -4.61 -15.34 10.02
CA TYR A 174 -3.40 -16.16 9.98
C TYR A 174 -2.14 -15.35 10.29
N ALA A 175 -1.97 -14.19 9.67
CA ALA A 175 -0.81 -13.33 9.89
C ALA A 175 -0.76 -12.81 11.33
N ALA A 176 -1.90 -12.47 11.92
CA ALA A 176 -2.01 -12.07 13.32
C ALA A 176 -1.62 -13.20 14.27
N GLU A 177 -2.19 -14.39 14.10
CA GLU A 177 -1.97 -15.52 14.99
C GLU A 177 -0.56 -16.12 14.89
N HIS A 178 -0.06 -16.25 13.67
CA HIS A 178 1.15 -17.04 13.41
C HIS A 178 2.41 -16.20 13.17
N ILE A 179 2.29 -14.90 12.88
CA ILE A 179 3.42 -14.01 12.62
C ILE A 179 3.47 -12.88 13.64
N ALA A 180 2.54 -11.91 13.56
CA ALA A 180 2.60 -10.71 14.40
C ALA A 180 2.38 -11.01 15.89
N GLY A 181 1.47 -11.90 16.23
CA GLY A 181 1.18 -12.28 17.61
C GLY A 181 2.31 -13.05 18.33
N ARG A 182 3.39 -13.38 17.63
CA ARG A 182 4.55 -14.06 18.25
C ARG A 182 5.58 -13.10 18.86
N SER A 183 5.49 -11.79 18.54
CA SER A 183 6.42 -10.80 19.09
C SER A 183 5.87 -9.39 18.92
N ASP A 184 5.87 -8.61 20.00
CA ASP A 184 5.37 -7.22 20.03
C ASP A 184 6.16 -6.25 19.14
N ASP A 185 7.29 -6.67 18.58
CA ASP A 185 8.13 -5.87 17.70
C ASP A 185 7.89 -6.17 16.19
N ILE A 186 6.91 -7.02 15.87
CA ILE A 186 6.52 -7.31 14.48
C ILE A 186 5.31 -6.45 14.11
N ALA A 187 5.49 -5.55 13.13
CA ALA A 187 4.42 -4.76 12.58
C ALA A 187 3.51 -5.60 11.68
N LEU A 188 2.21 -5.63 11.96
CA LEU A 188 1.20 -6.13 11.02
C LEU A 188 0.59 -4.95 10.29
N MET A 189 0.64 -4.98 8.95
CA MET A 189 0.06 -3.95 8.08
C MET A 189 -1.10 -4.55 7.30
N VAL A 190 -2.23 -3.83 7.29
CA VAL A 190 -3.35 -4.14 6.39
C VAL A 190 -3.05 -3.60 5.01
N GLY A 191 -3.17 -4.43 3.99
CA GLY A 191 -2.84 -4.06 2.60
C GLY A 191 -4.06 -3.77 1.71
N VAL A 192 -5.28 -3.94 2.22
CA VAL A 192 -6.52 -3.79 1.46
C VAL A 192 -7.55 -2.95 2.21
N ASP A 193 -8.14 -1.99 1.52
CA ASP A 193 -9.03 -0.98 2.14
C ASP A 193 -10.33 -1.56 2.75
N THR A 194 -10.76 -2.75 2.32
CA THR A 194 -11.97 -3.42 2.83
C THR A 194 -11.75 -4.28 4.09
N GLN A 195 -10.53 -4.28 4.65
CA GLN A 195 -10.16 -5.09 5.81
C GLN A 195 -9.50 -4.28 6.93
N VAL A 196 -9.59 -2.96 6.87
CA VAL A 196 -8.94 -2.07 7.87
C VAL A 196 -9.53 -2.30 9.26
N PHE A 197 -10.85 -2.37 9.36
CA PHE A 197 -11.53 -2.66 10.63
C PHE A 197 -11.11 -4.02 11.20
N HIS A 198 -11.17 -5.07 10.38
CA HIS A 198 -10.78 -6.41 10.82
C HIS A 198 -9.32 -6.44 11.27
N GLY A 199 -8.43 -5.84 10.47
CA GLY A 199 -7.00 -5.79 10.78
C GLY A 199 -6.68 -5.11 12.11
N PHE A 200 -7.21 -3.91 12.32
CA PHE A 200 -6.91 -3.14 13.55
C PHE A 200 -7.62 -3.69 14.78
N VAL A 201 -8.92 -3.99 14.67
CA VAL A 201 -9.76 -4.32 15.82
C VAL A 201 -9.64 -5.78 16.24
N ASN A 202 -9.50 -6.69 15.28
CA ASN A 202 -9.50 -8.13 15.57
C ASN A 202 -8.10 -8.76 15.46
N CYS A 203 -7.19 -8.16 14.65
CA CYS A 203 -5.88 -8.74 14.35
C CYS A 203 -4.71 -7.95 14.95
N GLY A 204 -4.96 -6.81 15.60
CA GLY A 204 -3.90 -6.00 16.23
C GLY A 204 -2.95 -5.35 15.24
N ALA A 205 -3.39 -5.08 14.00
CA ALA A 205 -2.60 -4.33 13.03
C ALA A 205 -2.29 -2.92 13.56
N CYS A 206 -1.10 -2.43 13.24
CA CYS A 206 -0.63 -1.10 13.64
C CYS A 206 -0.59 -0.10 12.48
N GLY A 207 -0.88 -0.52 11.26
CA GLY A 207 -0.93 0.36 10.11
C GLY A 207 -1.73 -0.21 8.94
N ALA A 208 -2.12 0.68 8.02
CA ALA A 208 -2.78 0.33 6.78
C ALA A 208 -2.06 0.97 5.58
N ILE A 209 -1.80 0.17 4.55
CA ILE A 209 -1.37 0.66 3.25
C ILE A 209 -2.62 0.73 2.38
N THR A 210 -3.00 1.93 1.97
CA THR A 210 -4.31 2.25 1.42
C THR A 210 -4.25 2.75 -0.02
N GLY A 211 -5.16 2.26 -0.87
CA GLY A 211 -5.42 2.81 -2.19
C GLY A 211 -6.33 4.03 -2.12
N ILE A 212 -7.45 3.91 -1.38
CA ILE A 212 -8.46 4.94 -1.25
C ILE A 212 -7.95 6.22 -0.57
N GLY A 213 -6.91 6.12 0.26
CA GLY A 213 -6.26 7.25 0.90
C GLY A 213 -5.60 8.25 -0.06
N ASN A 214 -5.34 7.88 -1.31
CA ASN A 214 -4.93 8.82 -2.35
C ASN A 214 -6.07 9.77 -2.74
N VAL A 215 -7.30 9.25 -2.77
CA VAL A 215 -8.50 9.97 -3.22
C VAL A 215 -9.18 10.72 -2.08
N PHE A 216 -9.27 10.08 -0.91
CA PHE A 216 -9.97 10.56 0.28
C PHE A 216 -9.04 10.48 1.51
N PRO A 217 -8.00 11.33 1.57
CA PRO A 217 -6.99 11.24 2.63
C PRO A 217 -7.57 11.44 4.03
N HIS A 218 -8.46 12.41 4.22
CA HIS A 218 -9.03 12.71 5.53
C HIS A 218 -9.98 11.61 6.00
N GLU A 219 -10.76 11.04 5.09
CA GLU A 219 -11.70 9.96 5.37
C GLU A 219 -10.95 8.65 5.70
N ALA A 220 -9.85 8.36 4.99
CA ALA A 220 -9.00 7.21 5.29
C ALA A 220 -8.30 7.34 6.65
N LEU A 221 -7.79 8.52 6.98
CA LEU A 221 -7.24 8.84 8.31
C LEU A 221 -8.30 8.66 9.39
N ARG A 222 -9.51 9.14 9.13
CA ARG A 222 -10.64 8.99 10.06
C ARG A 222 -10.99 7.52 10.31
N LEU A 223 -11.00 6.68 9.27
CA LEU A 223 -11.25 5.26 9.42
C LEU A 223 -10.21 4.61 10.35
N VAL A 224 -8.93 4.86 10.11
CA VAL A 224 -7.86 4.30 10.95
C VAL A 224 -7.97 4.81 12.40
N GLU A 225 -8.19 6.10 12.61
CA GLU A 225 -8.41 6.67 13.96
C GLU A 225 -9.55 5.97 14.71
N LEU A 226 -10.69 5.79 14.03
CA LEU A 226 -11.85 5.09 14.61
C LEU A 226 -11.54 3.63 14.93
N CYS A 227 -10.80 2.94 14.06
CA CYS A 227 -10.38 1.57 14.30
C CYS A 227 -9.42 1.45 15.49
N GLU A 228 -8.46 2.39 15.63
CA GLU A 228 -7.56 2.43 16.79
C GLU A 228 -8.28 2.67 18.11
N ARG A 229 -9.30 3.54 18.11
CA ARG A 229 -10.17 3.77 19.29
C ARG A 229 -11.02 2.55 19.59
N ALA A 230 -11.58 1.92 18.56
CA ALA A 230 -12.39 0.71 18.68
C ALA A 230 -11.58 -0.47 19.26
N ALA A 231 -10.32 -0.62 18.85
CA ALA A 231 -9.39 -1.62 19.39
C ALA A 231 -9.11 -1.41 20.90
N LYS A 232 -9.23 -0.17 21.38
CA LYS A 232 -9.10 0.19 22.81
C LYS A 232 -10.42 0.13 23.59
N GLY A 233 -11.50 -0.39 22.98
CA GLY A 233 -12.79 -0.59 23.63
C GLY A 233 -13.81 0.55 23.48
N ASP A 234 -13.58 1.52 22.59
CA ASP A 234 -14.56 2.57 22.28
C ASP A 234 -15.66 2.00 21.36
N PHE A 235 -16.82 1.67 21.97
CA PHE A 235 -17.97 1.11 21.25
C PHE A 235 -18.58 2.08 20.23
N LYS A 236 -18.53 3.40 20.50
CA LYS A 236 -19.01 4.39 19.54
C LYS A 236 -18.09 4.42 18.32
N ALA A 237 -16.79 4.48 18.54
CA ALA A 237 -15.80 4.41 17.46
C ALA A 237 -15.91 3.11 16.65
N ARG A 238 -16.17 1.97 17.34
CA ARG A 238 -16.37 0.67 16.67
C ARG A 238 -17.52 0.70 15.66
N ARG A 239 -18.66 1.27 16.05
CA ARG A 239 -19.80 1.41 15.15
C ARG A 239 -19.51 2.34 13.98
N LEU A 240 -18.92 3.50 14.27
CA LEU A 240 -18.58 4.48 13.24
C LEU A 240 -17.53 3.96 12.24
N ALA A 241 -16.54 3.18 12.71
CA ALA A 241 -15.56 2.55 11.83
C ALA A 241 -16.21 1.56 10.85
N LEU A 242 -17.12 0.72 11.33
CA LEU A 242 -17.87 -0.21 10.47
C LEU A 242 -18.75 0.53 9.44
N GLU A 243 -19.41 1.62 9.84
CA GLU A 243 -20.22 2.44 8.94
C GLU A 243 -19.34 3.05 7.83
N LEU A 244 -18.16 3.58 8.17
CA LEU A 244 -17.26 4.22 7.20
C LEU A 244 -16.62 3.20 6.27
N GLU A 245 -16.13 2.06 6.79
CA GLU A 245 -15.56 1.00 5.96
C GLU A 245 -16.61 0.44 4.98
N SER A 246 -17.83 0.18 5.44
CA SER A 246 -18.94 -0.25 4.57
C SER A 246 -19.28 0.78 3.49
N ALA A 247 -19.16 2.07 3.79
CA ALA A 247 -19.36 3.12 2.79
C ALA A 247 -18.22 3.21 1.78
N PHE A 248 -16.99 2.88 2.18
CA PHE A 248 -15.82 2.77 1.28
C PHE A 248 -15.85 1.52 0.40
N GLU A 249 -16.44 0.43 0.87
CA GLU A 249 -16.42 -0.86 0.17
C GLU A 249 -16.75 -0.76 -1.32
N PRO A 250 -17.82 -0.05 -1.77
CA PRO A 250 -18.11 0.07 -3.20
C PRO A 250 -17.02 0.78 -4.02
N LEU A 251 -16.18 1.60 -3.39
CA LEU A 251 -15.06 2.29 -4.03
C LEU A 251 -13.79 1.44 -4.01
N SER A 252 -13.64 0.58 -3.00
CA SER A 252 -12.42 -0.19 -2.72
C SER A 252 -12.47 -1.63 -3.27
N VAL A 253 -13.63 -2.12 -3.74
CA VAL A 253 -13.73 -3.46 -4.37
C VAL A 253 -12.86 -3.61 -5.62
N PHE A 254 -12.35 -2.52 -6.16
CA PHE A 254 -11.39 -2.54 -7.26
C PHE A 254 -9.98 -2.94 -6.84
N ASP A 255 -9.66 -2.93 -5.55
CA ASP A 255 -8.38 -3.43 -5.04
C ASP A 255 -8.12 -4.88 -5.44
N GLU A 256 -9.16 -5.63 -5.73
CA GLU A 256 -9.09 -7.03 -6.17
C GLU A 256 -9.34 -7.18 -7.69
N GLY A 257 -9.52 -6.07 -8.42
CA GLY A 257 -9.87 -6.06 -9.84
C GLY A 257 -8.68 -5.85 -10.77
N VAL A 258 -8.85 -6.27 -12.02
CA VAL A 258 -7.84 -6.16 -13.07
C VAL A 258 -7.55 -4.70 -13.48
N ASP A 259 -8.51 -3.80 -13.26
CA ASP A 259 -8.43 -2.39 -13.65
C ASP A 259 -8.17 -1.46 -12.45
N LEU A 260 -7.58 -2.00 -11.37
CA LEU A 260 -7.33 -1.32 -10.11
C LEU A 260 -6.80 0.11 -10.28
N VAL A 261 -5.68 0.28 -10.97
CA VAL A 261 -5.02 1.59 -11.10
C VAL A 261 -5.84 2.54 -11.94
N LEU A 262 -6.49 2.06 -13.02
CA LEU A 262 -7.35 2.86 -13.88
C LEU A 262 -8.52 3.44 -13.10
N TYR A 263 -9.14 2.64 -12.23
CA TYR A 263 -10.23 3.08 -11.36
C TYR A 263 -9.79 4.16 -10.39
N PHE A 264 -8.70 3.95 -9.67
CA PHE A 264 -8.23 4.93 -8.70
C PHE A 264 -7.78 6.23 -9.37
N LYS A 265 -7.10 6.17 -10.52
CA LYS A 265 -6.78 7.35 -11.33
C LYS A 265 -8.06 8.09 -11.78
N ARG A 266 -9.12 7.35 -12.15
CA ARG A 266 -10.42 7.97 -12.44
C ARG A 266 -11.00 8.67 -11.22
N LEU A 267 -10.96 8.08 -10.04
CA LEU A 267 -11.40 8.73 -8.82
C LEU A 267 -10.57 9.99 -8.50
N MET A 268 -9.25 9.96 -8.74
CA MET A 268 -8.38 11.14 -8.61
C MET A 268 -8.82 12.29 -9.48
N THR A 269 -9.18 12.04 -10.75
CA THR A 269 -9.72 13.10 -11.63
C THR A 269 -11.07 13.64 -11.13
N LEU A 270 -11.89 12.81 -10.49
CA LEU A 270 -13.17 13.25 -9.93
C LEU A 270 -13.02 14.15 -8.68
N VAL A 271 -11.89 14.08 -7.99
CA VAL A 271 -11.53 15.01 -6.90
C VAL A 271 -10.69 16.20 -7.36
N GLY A 272 -10.42 16.34 -8.67
CA GLY A 272 -9.75 17.50 -9.25
C GLY A 272 -8.25 17.36 -9.49
N HIS A 273 -7.74 16.12 -9.47
CA HIS A 273 -6.34 15.80 -9.79
C HIS A 273 -6.20 15.36 -11.26
N ASP A 274 -6.26 16.33 -12.18
CA ASP A 274 -6.24 16.07 -13.63
C ASP A 274 -4.93 15.48 -14.13
N GLU A 275 -3.85 15.57 -13.36
CA GLU A 275 -2.55 14.93 -13.61
C GLU A 275 -2.62 13.40 -13.64
N TYR A 276 -3.73 12.81 -13.20
CA TYR A 276 -4.00 11.37 -13.25
C TYR A 276 -4.94 10.95 -14.40
N ALA A 277 -5.31 11.89 -15.29
CA ALA A 277 -6.21 11.58 -16.41
C ALA A 277 -5.61 10.66 -17.47
N LEU A 278 -4.28 10.54 -17.52
CA LEU A 278 -3.55 9.73 -18.49
C LEU A 278 -2.93 8.50 -17.83
N HIS A 279 -2.72 7.45 -18.63
CA HIS A 279 -2.08 6.20 -18.22
C HIS A 279 -0.76 6.01 -18.95
N LEU A 280 0.17 5.25 -18.34
CA LEU A 280 1.49 4.98 -18.91
C LEU A 280 1.43 4.20 -20.23
N ASN A 281 0.40 3.38 -20.40
CA ASN A 281 0.12 2.67 -21.64
C ASN A 281 -1.07 3.33 -22.35
N ASP A 282 -0.94 3.64 -23.65
CA ASP A 282 -1.96 4.32 -24.45
C ASP A 282 -3.29 3.55 -24.58
N PHE A 283 -3.23 2.23 -24.46
CA PHE A 283 -4.40 1.37 -24.59
C PHE A 283 -5.12 1.11 -23.28
N ASP A 284 -4.56 1.55 -22.14
CA ASP A 284 -5.19 1.37 -20.85
C ASP A 284 -6.31 2.41 -20.69
N ALA A 285 -7.54 1.93 -20.62
CA ALA A 285 -8.71 2.78 -20.45
C ALA A 285 -9.85 2.01 -19.79
N LEU A 286 -10.60 2.67 -18.95
CA LEU A 286 -11.89 2.16 -18.47
C LEU A 286 -12.91 2.15 -19.61
N SER A 287 -13.78 1.15 -19.62
CA SER A 287 -14.95 1.16 -20.50
C SER A 287 -15.95 2.26 -20.07
N PRO A 288 -16.82 2.74 -20.96
CA PRO A 288 -17.83 3.75 -20.61
C PRO A 288 -18.74 3.34 -19.42
N SER A 289 -19.02 2.05 -19.28
CA SER A 289 -19.79 1.51 -18.15
C SER A 289 -19.01 1.56 -16.83
N GLN A 290 -17.72 1.24 -16.85
CA GLN A 290 -16.83 1.35 -15.68
C GLN A 290 -16.66 2.81 -15.25
N GLU A 291 -16.46 3.73 -16.19
CA GLU A 291 -16.39 5.17 -15.89
C GLU A 291 -17.69 5.70 -15.26
N SER A 292 -18.83 5.32 -15.84
CA SER A 292 -20.14 5.70 -15.29
C SER A 292 -20.34 5.13 -13.88
N MET A 293 -19.89 3.91 -13.63
CA MET A 293 -19.98 3.27 -12.32
C MET A 293 -19.06 3.95 -11.30
N ALA A 294 -17.82 4.25 -11.65
CA ALA A 294 -16.87 4.96 -10.79
C ALA A 294 -17.47 6.32 -10.37
N LYS A 295 -17.99 7.09 -11.32
CA LYS A 295 -18.63 8.39 -11.04
C LYS A 295 -19.84 8.26 -10.12
N ARG A 296 -20.72 7.26 -10.33
CA ARG A 296 -21.88 7.02 -9.47
C ARG A 296 -21.49 6.70 -8.04
N ARG A 297 -20.56 5.77 -7.86
CA ARG A 297 -20.07 5.37 -6.53
C ARG A 297 -19.41 6.54 -5.79
N PHE A 298 -18.60 7.31 -6.50
CA PHE A 298 -18.00 8.54 -5.98
C PHE A 298 -19.07 9.53 -5.48
N ILE A 299 -20.09 9.84 -6.29
CA ILE A 299 -21.17 10.76 -5.92
C ILE A 299 -21.95 10.22 -4.71
N THR A 300 -22.27 8.93 -4.70
CA THR A 300 -22.98 8.28 -3.59
C THR A 300 -22.18 8.38 -2.28
N PHE A 301 -20.90 8.07 -2.32
CA PHE A 301 -20.04 8.18 -1.15
C PHE A 301 -19.96 9.63 -0.63
N ARG A 302 -19.72 10.59 -1.52
CA ARG A 302 -19.62 12.01 -1.14
C ARG A 302 -20.90 12.53 -0.49
N ALA A 303 -22.06 12.17 -1.05
CA ALA A 303 -23.35 12.56 -0.49
C ALA A 303 -23.61 11.93 0.87
N TRP A 304 -23.28 10.64 1.03
CA TRP A 304 -23.37 9.93 2.30
C TRP A 304 -22.44 10.55 3.36
N TYR A 305 -21.16 10.74 3.04
CA TYR A 305 -20.17 11.27 3.98
C TYR A 305 -20.52 12.69 4.47
N ALA A 306 -21.04 13.54 3.58
CA ALA A 306 -21.44 14.89 3.94
C ALA A 306 -22.56 14.94 5.00
N SER A 307 -23.39 13.89 5.07
CA SER A 307 -24.49 13.77 6.04
C SER A 307 -24.16 12.85 7.22
N TRP A 308 -23.01 12.17 7.18
CA TRP A 308 -22.66 11.20 8.18
C TRP A 308 -22.19 11.86 9.51
N PRO A 309 -22.81 11.53 10.65
CA PRO A 309 -22.45 12.16 11.93
C PRO A 309 -20.99 11.91 12.35
N GLY A 310 -20.41 10.80 11.93
CA GLY A 310 -19.04 10.41 12.29
C GLY A 310 -17.95 11.23 11.60
N ALA A 311 -18.29 12.07 10.63
CA ALA A 311 -17.34 12.95 9.95
C ALA A 311 -16.76 14.06 10.86
N LYS A 312 -17.47 14.40 11.93
CA LYS A 312 -17.16 15.55 12.82
C LYS A 312 -16.95 15.16 14.28
N ASP A 313 -16.93 13.87 14.59
CA ASP A 313 -16.91 13.39 15.99
C ASP A 313 -15.51 13.27 16.60
#